data_ed92207b54d5dc5046dd237a3ebe906f
#
_entry.id   ed92207b54d5dc5046dd237a3ebe906f
#
_cell.length_a   1.000
_cell.length_b   1.000
_cell.length_c   1.000
_cell.angle_alpha   90.00
_cell.angle_beta   90.00
_cell.angle_gamma   90.00
#
_symmetry.space_group_name_H-M   'P 1'
#
loop_
_entity.id
_entity.type
_entity.pdbx_description
1 polymer ?
#
loop_
_entity_poly.entity_id
_entity_poly.type
_entity_poly.pdbx_seq_one_letter_code
_entity_poly.pdbx_strand_id
1 'polypeptide(L)'
;ILVNNAGVTRTSNIMDLTEKDWYWINDVNAKGTFFSLQAAANQMIKQNQGGRIINMASVGGKGFVDVSNAIYAASKGAVISLTKTAAQELAKYEITVNSICPGITHTNILSSIVKKRALEQNKSEEEIMKHYVRDIPLQRPNDPEDIAEMVIFLSSKGASNISGQSYNIDGGLIPS
;
A
#
# COMPACT_ATOMS: atom_id res chain seq x y z
N ILE A 1 7.09 -0.44 -17.10
CA ILE A 1 6.48 -0.04 -15.81
C ILE A 1 5.70 -1.22 -15.24
N LEU A 2 5.90 -1.50 -13.95
CA LEU A 2 5.06 -2.40 -13.16
C LEU A 2 4.43 -1.61 -12.00
N VAL A 3 3.13 -1.79 -11.78
CA VAL A 3 2.43 -1.32 -10.59
C VAL A 3 1.82 -2.52 -9.86
N ASN A 4 2.38 -2.90 -8.74
CA ASN A 4 1.87 -3.95 -7.87
C ASN A 4 0.76 -3.37 -6.97
N ASN A 5 -0.46 -3.33 -7.50
CA ASN A 5 -1.60 -2.72 -6.83
C ASN A 5 -2.50 -3.71 -6.07
N ALA A 6 -2.47 -4.99 -6.45
CA ALA A 6 -3.33 -6.01 -5.84
C ALA A 6 -3.09 -6.11 -4.33
N GLY A 7 -4.17 -6.19 -3.56
CA GLY A 7 -4.09 -6.35 -2.12
C GLY A 7 -5.43 -6.76 -1.52
N VAL A 8 -5.37 -7.55 -0.46
CA VAL A 8 -6.54 -8.04 0.27
C VAL A 8 -6.37 -7.85 1.76
N THR A 9 -7.49 -7.70 2.45
CA THR A 9 -7.56 -7.66 3.91
C THR A 9 -8.97 -8.02 4.38
N ARG A 10 -9.11 -8.26 5.68
CA ARG A 10 -10.40 -8.28 6.38
C ARG A 10 -10.27 -7.65 7.77
N THR A 11 -11.34 -7.10 8.29
CA THR A 11 -11.35 -6.57 9.66
C THR A 11 -11.39 -7.73 10.65
N SER A 12 -10.40 -7.77 11.58
CA SER A 12 -10.35 -8.74 12.67
C SER A 12 -9.40 -8.26 13.77
N ASN A 13 -9.68 -8.63 15.01
CA ASN A 13 -8.74 -8.45 16.11
C ASN A 13 -7.62 -9.49 16.02
N ILE A 14 -6.47 -9.19 16.64
CA ILE A 14 -5.30 -10.07 16.57
C ILE A 14 -5.59 -11.48 17.12
N MET A 15 -6.42 -11.58 18.15
CA MET A 15 -6.77 -12.87 18.78
C MET A 15 -7.72 -13.73 17.95
N ASP A 16 -8.40 -13.13 16.96
CA ASP A 16 -9.38 -13.79 16.08
C ASP A 16 -8.80 -14.11 14.69
N LEU A 17 -7.53 -13.77 14.46
CA LEU A 17 -6.84 -14.05 13.22
C LEU A 17 -6.39 -15.52 13.18
N THR A 18 -6.57 -16.15 12.04
CA THR A 18 -6.26 -17.56 11.82
C THR A 18 -5.06 -17.74 10.87
N GLU A 19 -4.49 -18.93 10.87
CA GLU A 19 -3.45 -19.33 9.91
C GLU A 19 -3.94 -19.21 8.45
N LYS A 20 -5.22 -19.49 8.21
CA LYS A 20 -5.85 -19.31 6.89
C LYS A 20 -5.82 -17.82 6.46
N ASP A 21 -6.04 -16.89 7.37
CA ASP A 21 -5.92 -15.46 7.11
C ASP A 21 -4.49 -15.07 6.79
N TRP A 22 -3.53 -15.67 7.53
CA TRP A 22 -2.11 -15.46 7.29
C TRP A 22 -1.72 -15.83 5.87
N TYR A 23 -2.06 -17.04 5.43
CA TYR A 23 -1.75 -17.47 4.07
C TYR A 23 -2.46 -16.63 3.02
N TRP A 24 -3.76 -16.43 3.15
CA TRP A 24 -4.52 -15.65 2.17
C TRP A 24 -3.99 -14.22 2.00
N ILE A 25 -3.73 -13.51 3.10
CA ILE A 25 -3.27 -12.12 3.05
C ILE A 25 -1.83 -12.05 2.53
N ASN A 26 -0.92 -12.90 3.03
CA ASN A 26 0.47 -12.85 2.60
C ASN A 26 0.68 -13.39 1.18
N ASP A 27 -0.07 -14.39 0.75
CA ASP A 27 0.01 -14.92 -0.62
C ASP A 27 -0.33 -13.86 -1.66
N VAL A 28 -1.32 -13.02 -1.39
CA VAL A 28 -1.66 -11.90 -2.29
C VAL A 28 -0.70 -10.72 -2.09
N ASN A 29 -0.59 -10.20 -0.86
CA ASN A 29 0.04 -8.91 -0.62
C ASN A 29 1.57 -8.95 -0.71
N ALA A 30 2.22 -9.95 -0.12
CA ALA A 30 3.68 -10.03 -0.06
C ALA A 30 4.24 -10.95 -1.16
N LYS A 31 3.80 -12.20 -1.21
CA LYS A 31 4.28 -13.19 -2.18
C LYS A 31 3.91 -12.79 -3.61
N GLY A 32 2.67 -12.36 -3.84
CA GLY A 32 2.22 -11.87 -5.16
C GLY A 32 3.06 -10.69 -5.63
N THR A 33 3.31 -9.71 -4.76
CA THR A 33 4.17 -8.55 -5.06
C THR A 33 5.59 -9.00 -5.42
N PHE A 34 6.18 -9.93 -4.65
CA PHE A 34 7.54 -10.42 -4.91
C PHE A 34 7.66 -11.08 -6.28
N PHE A 35 6.81 -12.04 -6.59
CA PHE A 35 6.93 -12.79 -7.86
C PHE A 35 6.56 -11.95 -9.08
N SER A 36 5.61 -11.03 -8.96
CA SER A 36 5.31 -10.07 -10.03
C SER A 36 6.48 -9.12 -10.28
N LEU A 37 7.11 -8.61 -9.21
CA LEU A 37 8.33 -7.80 -9.29
C LEU A 37 9.45 -8.57 -9.98
N GLN A 38 9.72 -9.81 -9.56
CA GLN A 38 10.77 -10.65 -10.14
C GLN A 38 10.54 -10.90 -11.64
N ALA A 39 9.33 -11.24 -12.04
CA ALA A 39 8.98 -11.47 -13.43
C ALA A 39 9.17 -10.21 -14.29
N ALA A 40 8.69 -9.07 -13.80
CA ALA A 40 8.83 -7.78 -14.49
C ALA A 40 10.30 -7.32 -14.56
N ALA A 41 11.06 -7.45 -13.47
CA ALA A 41 12.47 -7.12 -13.44
C ALA A 41 13.27 -7.95 -14.48
N ASN A 42 13.02 -9.26 -14.55
CA ASN A 42 13.61 -10.12 -15.57
C ASN A 42 13.30 -9.65 -17.00
N GLN A 43 12.07 -9.20 -17.25
CA GLN A 43 11.69 -8.67 -18.55
C GLN A 43 12.36 -7.32 -18.84
N MET A 44 12.41 -6.42 -17.86
CA MET A 44 13.07 -5.11 -17.97
C MET A 44 14.57 -5.27 -18.24
N ILE A 45 15.24 -6.21 -17.55
CA ILE A 45 16.66 -6.53 -17.77
C ILE A 45 16.90 -7.02 -19.21
N LYS A 46 16.06 -7.93 -19.73
CA LYS A 46 16.15 -8.42 -21.12
C LYS A 46 15.95 -7.30 -22.14
N GLN A 47 15.09 -6.33 -21.85
CA GLN A 47 14.82 -5.18 -22.71
C GLN A 47 15.97 -4.16 -22.70
N ASN A 48 16.77 -4.13 -21.64
CA ASN A 48 17.92 -3.23 -21.46
C ASN A 48 17.58 -1.73 -21.67
N GLN A 49 16.43 -1.30 -21.16
CA GLN A 49 15.92 0.07 -21.28
C GLN A 49 15.59 0.69 -19.92
N GLY A 50 16.11 0.08 -18.84
CA GLY A 50 15.73 0.43 -17.48
C GLY A 50 14.27 0.06 -17.16
N GLY A 51 13.73 0.59 -16.07
CA GLY A 51 12.37 0.29 -15.67
C GLY A 51 11.89 1.08 -14.47
N ARG A 52 10.58 0.97 -14.21
CA ARG A 52 9.92 1.56 -13.03
C ARG A 52 9.04 0.51 -12.37
N ILE A 53 9.25 0.28 -11.09
CA ILE A 53 8.42 -0.64 -10.28
C ILE A 53 7.86 0.16 -9.11
N ILE A 54 6.54 0.17 -8.98
CA ILE A 54 5.81 0.84 -7.91
C ILE A 54 5.00 -0.20 -7.16
N ASN A 55 5.28 -0.35 -5.87
CA ASN A 55 4.61 -1.31 -5.00
C ASN A 55 3.59 -0.60 -4.11
N MET A 56 2.35 -1.07 -4.06
CA MET A 56 1.33 -0.52 -3.18
C MET A 56 1.48 -1.13 -1.78
N ALA A 57 2.12 -0.37 -0.88
CA ALA A 57 2.21 -0.70 0.54
C ALA A 57 0.99 -0.16 1.31
N SER A 58 1.20 0.43 2.47
CA SER A 58 0.18 1.08 3.31
C SER A 58 0.86 1.79 4.49
N VAL A 59 0.24 2.81 5.04
CA VAL A 59 0.63 3.37 6.35
C VAL A 59 0.53 2.32 7.46
N GLY A 60 -0.36 1.33 7.33
CA GLY A 60 -0.42 0.16 8.23
C GLY A 60 0.86 -0.65 8.25
N GLY A 61 1.60 -0.74 7.13
CA GLY A 61 2.92 -1.37 7.05
C GLY A 61 4.03 -0.60 7.77
N LYS A 62 3.78 0.66 8.14
CA LYS A 62 4.64 1.51 8.99
C LYS A 62 4.24 1.45 10.48
N GLY A 63 3.29 0.59 10.84
CA GLY A 63 2.84 0.40 12.22
C GLY A 63 1.66 1.28 12.63
N PHE A 64 1.03 2.01 11.71
CA PHE A 64 -0.17 2.77 12.04
C PHE A 64 -1.34 1.83 12.32
N VAL A 65 -1.97 2.00 13.48
CA VAL A 65 -3.15 1.24 13.91
C VAL A 65 -4.42 1.73 13.20
N ASP A 66 -5.52 0.99 13.32
CA ASP A 66 -6.86 1.31 12.79
C ASP A 66 -7.03 1.28 11.26
N VAL A 67 -5.98 1.00 10.49
CA VAL A 67 -6.11 0.81 9.04
C VAL A 67 -6.66 -0.57 8.70
N SER A 68 -6.15 -1.61 9.40
CA SER A 68 -6.56 -3.00 9.18
C SER A 68 -6.08 -3.90 10.34
N ASN A 69 -5.91 -5.20 10.10
CA ASN A 69 -5.43 -6.18 11.08
C ASN A 69 -3.89 -6.34 11.06
N ALA A 70 -3.36 -7.04 12.07
CA ALA A 70 -1.93 -7.23 12.26
C ALA A 70 -1.25 -8.02 11.11
N ILE A 71 -1.93 -9.00 10.50
CA ILE A 71 -1.37 -9.76 9.37
C ILE A 71 -1.24 -8.87 8.14
N TYR A 72 -2.25 -8.02 7.88
CA TYR A 72 -2.18 -7.03 6.81
C TYR A 72 -1.01 -6.07 7.02
N ALA A 73 -0.87 -5.52 8.24
CA ALA A 73 0.23 -4.64 8.59
C ALA A 73 1.60 -5.31 8.33
N ALA A 74 1.77 -6.56 8.78
CA ALA A 74 2.96 -7.35 8.52
C ALA A 74 3.22 -7.54 7.02
N SER A 75 2.20 -7.89 6.24
CA SER A 75 2.32 -8.07 4.79
C SER A 75 2.74 -6.79 4.06
N LYS A 76 2.21 -5.64 4.49
CA LYS A 76 2.57 -4.33 3.91
C LYS A 76 3.93 -3.82 4.39
N GLY A 77 4.35 -4.18 5.60
CA GLY A 77 5.71 -4.00 6.09
C GLY A 77 6.74 -4.80 5.27
N ALA A 78 6.38 -6.04 4.91
CA ALA A 78 7.20 -6.86 4.00
C ALA A 78 7.36 -6.20 2.62
N VAL A 79 6.30 -5.60 2.06
CA VAL A 79 6.38 -4.85 0.79
C VAL A 79 7.31 -3.64 0.90
N ILE A 80 7.29 -2.90 2.01
CA ILE A 80 8.21 -1.78 2.26
C ILE A 80 9.67 -2.26 2.28
N SER A 81 9.95 -3.32 3.01
CA SER A 81 11.29 -3.90 3.10
C SER A 81 11.77 -4.45 1.76
N LEU A 82 10.92 -5.22 1.07
CA LEU A 82 11.18 -5.73 -0.28
C LEU A 82 11.53 -4.60 -1.26
N THR A 83 10.80 -3.50 -1.21
CA THR A 83 11.04 -2.33 -2.07
C THR A 83 12.46 -1.79 -1.90
N LYS A 84 12.93 -1.64 -0.67
CA LYS A 84 14.27 -1.12 -0.36
C LYS A 84 15.37 -2.05 -0.87
N THR A 85 15.23 -3.36 -0.64
CA THR A 85 16.20 -4.35 -1.08
C THR A 85 16.23 -4.46 -2.60
N ALA A 86 15.06 -4.56 -3.23
CA ALA A 86 14.96 -4.64 -4.70
C ALA A 86 15.52 -3.38 -5.40
N ALA A 87 15.33 -2.19 -4.80
CA ALA A 87 15.88 -0.95 -5.33
C ALA A 87 17.42 -0.99 -5.41
N GLN A 88 18.08 -1.55 -4.41
CA GLN A 88 19.55 -1.67 -4.39
C GLN A 88 20.04 -2.72 -5.41
N GLU A 89 19.40 -3.89 -5.45
CA GLU A 89 19.81 -4.98 -6.32
C GLU A 89 19.60 -4.67 -7.81
N LEU A 90 18.52 -3.93 -8.14
CA LEU A 90 18.12 -3.63 -9.52
C LEU A 90 18.70 -2.32 -10.06
N ALA A 91 19.33 -1.49 -9.24
CA ALA A 91 19.91 -0.21 -9.64
C ALA A 91 20.89 -0.31 -10.80
N LYS A 92 21.73 -1.35 -10.83
CA LYS A 92 22.70 -1.60 -11.93
C LYS A 92 22.04 -1.83 -13.30
N TYR A 93 20.74 -2.07 -13.34
CA TYR A 93 19.95 -2.22 -14.58
C TYR A 93 19.09 -0.99 -14.87
N GLU A 94 19.33 0.15 -14.20
CA GLU A 94 18.57 1.39 -14.32
C GLU A 94 17.06 1.22 -13.99
N ILE A 95 16.73 0.22 -13.15
CA ILE A 95 15.38 -0.02 -12.67
C ILE A 95 15.23 0.64 -11.32
N THR A 96 14.28 1.59 -11.20
CA THR A 96 13.90 2.16 -9.91
C THR A 96 12.76 1.37 -9.29
N VAL A 97 12.81 1.18 -7.97
CA VAL A 97 11.76 0.50 -7.21
C VAL A 97 11.35 1.37 -6.03
N ASN A 98 10.08 1.76 -6.00
CA ASN A 98 9.53 2.58 -4.91
C ASN A 98 8.21 1.98 -4.41
N SER A 99 7.81 2.35 -3.21
CA SER A 99 6.48 2.03 -2.69
C SER A 99 5.69 3.29 -2.35
N ILE A 100 4.38 3.17 -2.48
CA ILE A 100 3.42 4.16 -1.99
C ILE A 100 2.73 3.55 -0.77
N CYS A 101 2.56 4.34 0.26
CA CYS A 101 1.90 3.98 1.51
C CYS A 101 0.62 4.83 1.65
N PRO A 102 -0.49 4.42 1.04
CA PRO A 102 -1.75 5.12 1.20
C PRO A 102 -2.20 5.10 2.66
N GLY A 103 -2.79 6.22 3.09
CA GLY A 103 -3.62 6.29 4.26
C GLY A 103 -5.05 5.79 3.98
N ILE A 104 -6.01 6.36 4.70
CA ILE A 104 -7.42 6.06 4.49
C ILE A 104 -7.83 6.57 3.11
N THR A 105 -8.34 5.66 2.27
CA THR A 105 -8.65 5.95 0.87
C THR A 105 -10.07 5.49 0.54
N HIS A 106 -10.83 6.32 -0.16
CA HIS A 106 -12.17 6.00 -0.66
C HIS A 106 -12.11 4.82 -1.63
N THR A 107 -12.46 3.64 -1.12
CA THR A 107 -12.49 2.38 -1.88
C THR A 107 -13.69 1.56 -1.47
N ASN A 108 -14.05 0.56 -2.25
CA ASN A 108 -15.10 -0.40 -1.89
C ASN A 108 -14.81 -1.10 -0.56
N ILE A 109 -13.52 -1.29 -0.22
CA ILE A 109 -13.10 -1.87 1.06
C ILE A 109 -13.47 -0.94 2.20
N LEU A 110 -13.13 0.35 2.13
CA LEU A 110 -13.47 1.33 3.16
C LEU A 110 -14.99 1.45 3.31
N SER A 111 -15.72 1.59 2.21
CA SER A 111 -17.19 1.69 2.23
C SER A 111 -17.83 0.48 2.92
N SER A 112 -17.34 -0.73 2.65
CA SER A 112 -17.82 -1.95 3.31
C SER A 112 -17.53 -1.95 4.81
N ILE A 113 -16.35 -1.48 5.24
CA ILE A 113 -15.96 -1.38 6.65
C ILE A 113 -16.82 -0.34 7.36
N VAL A 114 -17.00 0.83 6.77
CA VAL A 114 -17.82 1.92 7.32
C VAL A 114 -19.26 1.45 7.53
N LYS A 115 -19.86 0.85 6.50
CA LYS A 115 -21.23 0.32 6.57
C LYS A 115 -21.40 -0.73 7.68
N LYS A 116 -20.45 -1.68 7.77
CA LYS A 116 -20.47 -2.70 8.83
C LYS A 116 -20.38 -2.07 10.21
N ARG A 117 -19.43 -1.15 10.45
CA ARG A 117 -19.27 -0.47 11.74
C ARG A 117 -20.47 0.40 12.10
N ALA A 118 -21.08 1.06 11.13
CA ALA A 118 -22.29 1.85 11.33
C ALA A 118 -23.43 0.99 11.91
N LEU A 119 -23.65 -0.20 11.33
CA LEU A 119 -24.62 -1.18 11.82
C LEU A 119 -24.27 -1.69 13.24
N GLU A 120 -23.03 -2.10 13.47
CA GLU A 120 -22.56 -2.64 14.74
C GLU A 120 -22.65 -1.61 15.89
N GLN A 121 -22.42 -0.32 15.60
CA GLN A 121 -22.41 0.75 16.61
C GLN A 121 -23.71 1.55 16.67
N ASN A 122 -24.71 1.21 15.84
CA ASN A 122 -25.96 1.97 15.71
C ASN A 122 -25.72 3.47 15.45
N LYS A 123 -24.80 3.77 14.52
CA LYS A 123 -24.41 5.13 14.08
C LYS A 123 -24.63 5.30 12.59
N SER A 124 -24.63 6.55 12.12
CA SER A 124 -24.64 6.83 10.69
C SER A 124 -23.26 6.54 10.07
N GLU A 125 -23.21 6.25 8.76
CA GLU A 125 -21.96 6.10 8.02
C GLU A 125 -21.12 7.38 8.08
N GLU A 126 -21.78 8.56 8.10
CA GLU A 126 -21.11 9.86 8.24
C GLU A 126 -20.38 10.00 9.60
N GLU A 127 -21.00 9.57 10.69
CA GLU A 127 -20.37 9.58 12.03
C GLU A 127 -19.15 8.65 12.10
N ILE A 128 -19.24 7.49 11.45
CA ILE A 128 -18.11 6.57 11.33
C ILE A 128 -17.00 7.18 10.48
N MET A 129 -17.32 7.82 9.35
CA MET A 129 -16.33 8.50 8.50
C MET A 129 -15.65 9.67 9.23
N LYS A 130 -16.39 10.48 9.99
CA LYS A 130 -15.81 11.54 10.82
C LYS A 130 -14.75 11.01 11.79
N HIS A 131 -14.99 9.82 12.35
CA HIS A 131 -14.00 9.15 13.21
C HIS A 131 -12.72 8.80 12.43
N TYR A 132 -12.83 8.31 11.22
CA TYR A 132 -11.67 7.96 10.38
C TYR A 132 -10.84 9.17 9.94
N VAL A 133 -11.48 10.31 9.66
CA VAL A 133 -10.77 11.50 9.17
C VAL A 133 -10.29 12.44 10.27
N ARG A 134 -10.75 12.24 11.51
CA ARG A 134 -10.47 13.12 12.66
C ARG A 134 -8.98 13.42 12.84
N ASP A 135 -8.15 12.40 12.68
CA ASP A 135 -6.73 12.48 12.93
C ASP A 135 -5.91 12.78 11.65
N ILE A 136 -6.58 12.96 10.51
CA ILE A 136 -5.96 13.37 9.26
C ILE A 136 -5.84 14.90 9.21
N PRO A 137 -4.64 15.50 9.17
CA PRO A 137 -4.47 16.95 9.14
C PRO A 137 -5.24 17.65 8.01
N LEU A 138 -5.28 17.06 6.80
CA LEU A 138 -6.06 17.60 5.67
C LEU A 138 -7.58 17.34 5.76
N GLN A 139 -8.07 16.71 6.85
CA GLN A 139 -9.48 16.51 7.17
C GLN A 139 -10.29 15.83 6.06
N ARG A 140 -9.65 15.04 5.23
CA ARG A 140 -10.30 14.19 4.22
C ARG A 140 -9.55 12.87 4.04
N PRO A 141 -10.22 11.79 3.67
CA PRO A 141 -9.53 10.61 3.14
C PRO A 141 -8.92 10.92 1.76
N ASN A 142 -8.06 10.04 1.29
CA ASN A 142 -7.61 10.11 -0.10
C ASN A 142 -8.73 9.68 -1.05
N ASP A 143 -8.73 10.26 -2.23
CA ASP A 143 -9.37 9.67 -3.40
C ASP A 143 -8.36 8.76 -4.12
N PRO A 144 -8.80 7.74 -4.87
CA PRO A 144 -7.89 6.90 -5.65
C PRO A 144 -6.96 7.69 -6.57
N GLU A 145 -7.42 8.83 -7.06
CA GLU A 145 -6.68 9.77 -7.91
C GLU A 145 -5.47 10.36 -7.20
N ASP A 146 -5.55 10.66 -5.90
CA ASP A 146 -4.39 11.14 -5.11
C ASP A 146 -3.24 10.13 -5.17
N ILE A 147 -3.56 8.83 -5.18
CA ILE A 147 -2.57 7.76 -5.28
C ILE A 147 -2.06 7.62 -6.72
N ALA A 148 -2.96 7.72 -7.69
CA ALA A 148 -2.63 7.57 -9.11
C ALA A 148 -1.66 8.65 -9.59
N GLU A 149 -1.82 9.91 -9.14
CA GLU A 149 -0.89 10.99 -9.44
C GLU A 149 0.54 10.69 -8.97
N MET A 150 0.71 10.10 -7.81
CA MET A 150 2.02 9.68 -7.33
C MET A 150 2.59 8.51 -8.16
N VAL A 151 1.75 7.57 -8.60
CA VAL A 151 2.17 6.52 -9.54
C VAL A 151 2.66 7.13 -10.85
N ILE A 152 1.93 8.09 -11.41
CA ILE A 152 2.31 8.81 -12.64
C ILE A 152 3.66 9.49 -12.46
N PHE A 153 3.83 10.25 -11.37
CA PHE A 153 5.09 10.92 -11.06
C PHE A 153 6.26 9.94 -10.96
N LEU A 154 6.13 8.87 -10.17
CA LEU A 154 7.19 7.87 -9.99
C LEU A 154 7.50 7.09 -11.28
N SER A 155 6.55 7.03 -12.22
CA SER A 155 6.73 6.42 -13.54
C SER A 155 7.44 7.33 -14.53
N SER A 156 7.52 8.63 -14.26
CA SER A 156 8.04 9.65 -15.16
C SER A 156 9.57 9.72 -15.17
N LYS A 157 10.11 10.49 -16.14
CA LYS A 157 11.53 10.84 -16.18
C LYS A 157 11.95 11.73 -14.98
N GLY A 158 11.04 12.53 -14.44
CA GLY A 158 11.30 13.38 -13.29
C GLY A 158 11.67 12.62 -12.02
N ALA A 159 11.26 11.36 -11.93
CA ALA A 159 11.57 10.46 -10.81
C ALA A 159 12.75 9.51 -11.07
N SER A 160 13.57 9.75 -12.11
CA SER A 160 14.65 8.83 -12.53
C SER A 160 15.73 8.60 -11.46
N ASN A 161 15.90 9.52 -10.51
CA ASN A 161 16.85 9.38 -9.40
C ASN A 161 16.14 9.13 -8.05
N ILE A 162 14.92 8.62 -8.09
CA ILE A 162 14.13 8.26 -6.90
C ILE A 162 14.00 6.74 -6.87
N SER A 163 14.63 6.09 -5.88
CA SER A 163 14.57 4.63 -5.71
C SER A 163 14.68 4.25 -4.24
N GLY A 164 14.03 3.17 -3.83
CA GLY A 164 14.03 2.65 -2.46
C GLY A 164 13.15 3.44 -1.49
N GLN A 165 12.34 4.37 -1.96
CA GLN A 165 11.51 5.23 -1.12
C GLN A 165 10.14 4.61 -0.85
N SER A 166 9.54 5.05 0.28
CA SER A 166 8.19 4.63 0.70
C SER A 166 7.38 5.88 1.05
N TYR A 167 6.69 6.43 0.05
CA TYR A 167 5.98 7.70 0.17
C TYR A 167 4.61 7.54 0.80
N ASN A 168 4.33 8.32 1.84
CA ASN A 168 2.98 8.42 2.37
C ASN A 168 2.13 9.30 1.46
N ILE A 169 0.91 8.82 1.18
CA ILE A 169 -0.18 9.62 0.62
C ILE A 169 -1.34 9.43 1.59
N ASP A 170 -1.42 10.30 2.59
CA ASP A 170 -2.24 10.06 3.78
C ASP A 170 -2.79 11.35 4.42
N GLY A 171 -2.67 12.48 3.73
CA GLY A 171 -3.13 13.77 4.25
C GLY A 171 -2.36 14.27 5.47
N GLY A 172 -1.14 13.78 5.70
CA GLY A 172 -0.30 14.13 6.85
C GLY A 172 -0.57 13.30 8.10
N LEU A 173 -1.28 12.18 7.97
CA LEU A 173 -1.66 11.30 9.08
C LEU A 173 -0.43 10.75 9.82
N ILE A 174 0.61 10.38 9.09
CA ILE A 174 1.87 9.87 9.68
C ILE A 174 3.04 10.68 9.13
N PRO A 175 3.74 11.44 9.97
CA PRO A 175 5.03 12.02 9.60
C PRO A 175 6.03 10.90 9.26
N SER A 176 6.78 11.02 8.19
CA SER A 176 7.80 10.06 7.76
C SER A 176 9.19 10.57 8.02
#